data_c3cc580118ff5929fb9f9f1edef56ae9
#
_entry.id   c3cc580118ff5929fb9f9f1edef56ae9
#
_cell.length_a   1.000
_cell.length_b   1.000
_cell.length_c   1.000
_cell.angle_alpha   90.00
_cell.angle_beta   90.00
_cell.angle_gamma   90.00
#
_symmetry.space_group_name_H-M   'P 1'
#
loop_
_entity.id
_entity.type
_entity.pdbx_description
1 polymer ?
#
loop_
_entity_poly.entity_id
_entity_poly.type
_entity_poly.pdbx_seq_one_letter_code
_entity_poly.pdbx_strand_id
1 'polypeptide(L)'
;MPQIICRDLSLGYDGVSVCEHMNFSVNKGDYLCVVGDNGSGKSTLMKALLGLKAPDGGEIIKEGIEYIGYLPQQNELQRDFPATVREVVLSGRVAKLGKRLFYTREDKRAAVECMERLGIAELAKKSYGELSGGQQQRVLLARALCATGDMLLLDEPVSGLDPAATADMYNLISELNRKEKITVIMVTHDISAALKYASGVLHMSATPEFFSSAEDYKNSSCFAVGRGECNE
;
A
#
# COMPACT_ATOMS: atom_id res chain seq x y z
N MET A 1 3.45 11.35 -15.94
CA MET A 1 4.77 11.66 -15.39
C MET A 1 5.03 10.71 -14.23
N PRO A 2 6.23 10.12 -14.14
CA PRO A 2 6.56 9.22 -13.05
C PRO A 2 6.56 9.96 -11.72
N GLN A 3 5.96 9.35 -10.70
CA GLN A 3 5.97 9.82 -9.32
C GLN A 3 7.07 9.14 -8.50
N ILE A 4 7.39 7.88 -8.83
CA ILE A 4 8.52 7.14 -8.26
C ILE A 4 9.36 6.58 -9.40
N ILE A 5 10.68 6.73 -9.29
CA ILE A 5 11.65 6.10 -10.19
C ILE A 5 12.69 5.42 -9.30
N CYS A 6 12.87 4.12 -9.48
CA CYS A 6 13.94 3.34 -8.86
C CYS A 6 14.97 2.98 -9.93
N ARG A 7 16.23 3.33 -9.69
CA ARG A 7 17.33 3.07 -10.60
C ARG A 7 18.40 2.25 -9.90
N ASP A 8 18.68 1.09 -10.45
CA ASP A 8 19.70 0.17 -9.97
C ASP A 8 19.61 -0.11 -8.46
N LEU A 9 18.35 -0.15 -7.97
CA LEU A 9 18.04 -0.19 -6.55
C LEU A 9 18.42 -1.53 -5.95
N SER A 10 19.26 -1.50 -4.93
CA SER A 10 19.65 -2.68 -4.13
C SER A 10 19.23 -2.49 -2.68
N LEU A 11 18.64 -3.53 -2.11
CA LEU A 11 18.11 -3.53 -0.75
C LEU A 11 18.59 -4.78 0.00
N GLY A 12 19.01 -4.62 1.23
CA GLY A 12 19.42 -5.69 2.11
C GLY A 12 18.96 -5.46 3.54
N TYR A 13 19.28 -6.37 4.43
CA TYR A 13 19.03 -6.27 5.86
C TYR A 13 20.21 -6.87 6.61
N ASP A 14 20.74 -6.15 7.60
CA ASP A 14 21.90 -6.56 8.44
C ASP A 14 23.11 -7.07 7.61
N GLY A 15 23.40 -6.40 6.49
CA GLY A 15 24.52 -6.74 5.61
C GLY A 15 24.26 -7.92 4.65
N VAL A 16 23.04 -8.46 4.63
CA VAL A 16 22.63 -9.49 3.67
C VAL A 16 21.78 -8.82 2.58
N SER A 17 22.23 -8.93 1.32
CA SER A 17 21.45 -8.47 0.18
C SER A 17 20.17 -9.30 0.04
N VAL A 18 19.03 -8.63 -0.16
CA VAL A 18 17.72 -9.26 -0.36
C VAL A 18 17.31 -9.17 -1.82
N CYS A 19 17.61 -8.05 -2.48
CA CYS A 19 17.37 -7.87 -3.90
C CYS A 19 18.35 -6.82 -4.45
N GLU A 20 18.75 -7.00 -5.71
CA GLU A 20 19.75 -6.19 -6.37
C GLU A 20 19.29 -5.74 -7.75
N HIS A 21 19.84 -4.60 -8.21
CA HIS A 21 19.68 -4.08 -9.56
C HIS A 21 18.23 -3.85 -10.02
N MET A 22 17.34 -3.52 -9.08
CA MET A 22 15.92 -3.29 -9.37
C MET A 22 15.70 -1.97 -10.10
N ASN A 23 15.01 -2.03 -11.23
CA ASN A 23 14.67 -0.88 -12.06
C ASN A 23 13.19 -0.86 -12.35
N PHE A 24 12.46 0.16 -11.90
CA PHE A 24 11.06 0.37 -12.23
C PHE A 24 10.63 1.82 -12.05
N SER A 25 9.51 2.18 -12.63
CA SER A 25 8.88 3.48 -12.42
C SER A 25 7.37 3.34 -12.20
N VAL A 26 6.81 4.27 -11.42
CA VAL A 26 5.39 4.34 -11.13
C VAL A 26 4.89 5.72 -11.52
N ASN A 27 3.95 5.79 -12.47
CA ASN A 27 3.36 7.04 -12.89
C ASN A 27 2.16 7.41 -12.02
N LYS A 28 1.74 8.68 -12.10
CA LYS A 28 0.51 9.13 -11.44
C LYS A 28 -0.70 8.34 -11.95
N GLY A 29 -1.45 7.77 -11.00
CA GLY A 29 -2.63 6.96 -11.28
C GLY A 29 -2.34 5.51 -11.64
N ASP A 30 -1.09 5.05 -11.62
CA ASP A 30 -0.77 3.64 -11.77
C ASP A 30 -1.24 2.83 -10.56
N TYR A 31 -1.53 1.56 -10.80
CA TYR A 31 -1.76 0.56 -9.78
C TYR A 31 -0.68 -0.53 -9.90
N LEU A 32 0.38 -0.40 -9.12
CA LEU A 32 1.47 -1.37 -9.08
C LEU A 32 1.21 -2.44 -8.02
N CYS A 33 1.16 -3.71 -8.42
CA CYS A 33 1.21 -4.83 -7.48
C CYS A 33 2.64 -5.33 -7.31
N VAL A 34 3.06 -5.48 -6.05
CA VAL A 34 4.33 -6.08 -5.65
C VAL A 34 4.03 -7.48 -5.14
N VAL A 35 4.50 -8.49 -5.88
CA VAL A 35 4.28 -9.91 -5.58
C VAL A 35 5.61 -10.62 -5.36
N GLY A 36 5.59 -11.83 -4.81
CA GLY A 36 6.77 -12.65 -4.56
C GLY A 36 6.67 -13.40 -3.23
N ASP A 37 7.61 -14.32 -3.00
CA ASP A 37 7.63 -15.19 -1.84
C ASP A 37 7.85 -14.45 -0.51
N ASN A 38 7.60 -15.13 0.61
CA ASN A 38 7.95 -14.62 1.92
C ASN A 38 9.48 -14.47 2.03
N GLY A 39 9.93 -13.34 2.57
CA GLY A 39 11.36 -13.03 2.66
C GLY A 39 11.98 -12.43 1.40
N SER A 40 11.24 -12.28 0.28
CA SER A 40 11.77 -11.71 -0.97
C SER A 40 12.05 -10.18 -0.92
N GLY A 41 11.85 -9.53 0.22
CA GLY A 41 12.17 -8.10 0.39
C GLY A 41 11.03 -7.13 0.16
N LYS A 42 9.78 -7.58 -0.02
CA LYS A 42 8.61 -6.70 -0.24
C LYS A 42 8.47 -5.62 0.84
N SER A 43 8.50 -6.02 2.11
CA SER A 43 8.42 -5.06 3.23
C SER A 43 9.65 -4.17 3.34
N THR A 44 10.82 -4.65 2.91
CA THR A 44 12.04 -3.83 2.83
C THR A 44 11.91 -2.76 1.75
N LEU A 45 11.35 -3.11 0.58
CA LEU A 45 11.01 -2.17 -0.48
C LEU A 45 10.02 -1.11 0.02
N MET A 46 8.94 -1.53 0.72
CA MET A 46 7.97 -0.59 1.28
C MET A 46 8.62 0.41 2.24
N LYS A 47 9.51 -0.05 3.12
CA LYS A 47 10.27 0.83 4.03
C LYS A 47 11.19 1.78 3.27
N ALA A 48 11.85 1.32 2.20
CA ALA A 48 12.69 2.16 1.36
C ALA A 48 11.87 3.23 0.61
N LEU A 49 10.74 2.84 0.03
CA LEU A 49 9.80 3.78 -0.61
C LEU A 49 9.23 4.81 0.36
N LEU A 50 9.04 4.46 1.64
CA LEU A 50 8.63 5.38 2.69
C LEU A 50 9.78 6.28 3.19
N GLY A 51 11.03 5.98 2.84
CA GLY A 51 12.21 6.67 3.36
C GLY A 51 12.58 6.25 4.78
N LEU A 52 12.03 5.14 5.28
CA LEU A 52 12.32 4.57 6.60
C LEU A 52 13.60 3.71 6.59
N LYS A 53 14.08 3.34 5.41
CA LYS A 53 15.33 2.64 5.18
C LYS A 53 16.03 3.26 3.97
N ALA A 54 17.32 3.53 4.10
CA ALA A 54 18.14 3.92 2.95
C ALA A 54 18.41 2.70 2.06
N PRO A 55 18.46 2.88 0.73
CA PRO A 55 18.97 1.86 -0.18
C PRO A 55 20.43 1.50 0.14
N ASP A 56 20.79 0.24 -0.10
CA ASP A 56 22.19 -0.20 0.00
C ASP A 56 22.97 0.13 -1.31
N GLY A 57 22.24 0.30 -2.44
CA GLY A 57 22.76 0.76 -3.73
C GLY A 57 21.65 1.36 -4.59
N GLY A 58 22.05 2.15 -5.60
CA GLY A 58 21.10 2.83 -6.48
C GLY A 58 20.37 4.00 -5.82
N GLU A 59 19.27 4.42 -6.42
CA GLU A 59 18.51 5.59 -5.96
C GLU A 59 16.99 5.42 -6.10
N ILE A 60 16.25 6.10 -5.22
CA ILE A 60 14.80 6.27 -5.30
C ILE A 60 14.50 7.75 -5.49
N ILE A 61 13.98 8.13 -6.64
CA ILE A 61 13.56 9.49 -6.96
C ILE A 61 12.05 9.60 -6.77
N LYS A 62 11.60 10.60 -6.02
CA LYS A 62 10.19 10.93 -5.79
C LYS A 62 9.89 12.29 -6.38
N GLU A 63 8.93 12.36 -7.31
CA GLU A 63 8.55 13.59 -7.98
C GLU A 63 7.08 13.92 -7.73
N GLY A 64 6.85 15.17 -7.27
CA GLY A 64 5.49 15.67 -7.05
C GLY A 64 4.70 14.99 -5.94
N ILE A 65 5.37 14.25 -5.03
CA ILE A 65 4.76 13.59 -3.87
C ILE A 65 5.25 14.28 -2.60
N GLU A 66 4.35 14.90 -1.86
CA GLU A 66 4.68 15.48 -0.57
C GLU A 66 4.47 14.48 0.57
N TYR A 67 3.36 13.76 0.52
CA TYR A 67 2.98 12.76 1.54
C TYR A 67 2.53 11.47 0.88
N ILE A 68 2.94 10.35 1.47
CA ILE A 68 2.51 9.01 1.08
C ILE A 68 1.59 8.47 2.18
N GLY A 69 0.41 8.01 1.81
CA GLY A 69 -0.48 7.30 2.71
C GLY A 69 -0.04 5.85 2.86
N TYR A 70 0.23 5.41 4.07
CA TYR A 70 0.70 4.06 4.33
C TYR A 70 -0.29 3.26 5.16
N LEU A 71 -0.66 2.09 4.65
CA LEU A 71 -1.39 1.07 5.37
C LEU A 71 -0.43 -0.10 5.63
N PRO A 72 0.07 -0.26 6.87
CA PRO A 72 0.94 -1.37 7.23
C PRO A 72 0.18 -2.67 7.35
N GLN A 73 0.88 -3.79 7.23
CA GLN A 73 0.36 -5.10 7.61
C GLN A 73 -0.12 -5.07 9.08
N GLN A 74 -1.34 -5.52 9.30
CA GLN A 74 -1.93 -5.52 10.65
C GLN A 74 -1.27 -6.55 11.56
N ASN A 75 -0.85 -6.10 12.74
CA ASN A 75 -0.48 -6.96 13.85
C ASN A 75 -1.65 -7.06 14.83
N GLU A 76 -1.83 -8.21 15.50
CA GLU A 76 -2.92 -8.46 16.45
C GLU A 76 -2.99 -7.43 17.59
N LEU A 77 -1.84 -6.89 18.03
CA LEU A 77 -1.74 -5.86 19.06
C LEU A 77 -2.41 -4.51 18.69
N GLN A 78 -2.70 -4.27 17.41
CA GLN A 78 -3.35 -3.03 16.97
C GLN A 78 -4.88 -3.11 17.05
N ARG A 79 -5.45 -4.31 17.24
CA ARG A 79 -6.91 -4.51 17.24
C ARG A 79 -7.62 -3.89 18.44
N ASP A 80 -6.97 -3.80 19.58
CA ASP A 80 -7.56 -3.30 20.84
C ASP A 80 -7.18 -1.85 21.15
N PHE A 81 -6.83 -1.06 20.12
CA PHE A 81 -6.43 0.32 20.35
C PHE A 81 -7.60 1.17 20.88
N PRO A 82 -7.48 1.82 22.07
CA PRO A 82 -8.57 2.50 22.73
C PRO A 82 -8.79 3.92 22.14
N ALA A 83 -9.16 3.98 20.86
CA ALA A 83 -9.49 5.22 20.18
C ALA A 83 -10.76 5.06 19.34
N THR A 84 -11.46 6.16 19.12
CA THR A 84 -12.60 6.19 18.21
C THR A 84 -12.12 6.14 16.75
N VAL A 85 -12.97 5.62 15.86
CA VAL A 85 -12.72 5.62 14.40
C VAL A 85 -12.27 6.99 13.90
N ARG A 86 -12.97 8.05 14.35
CA ARG A 86 -12.62 9.43 13.98
C ARG A 86 -11.21 9.83 14.40
N GLU A 87 -10.77 9.44 15.58
CA GLU A 87 -9.42 9.75 16.08
C GLU A 87 -8.36 8.99 15.28
N VAL A 88 -8.63 7.72 14.98
CA VAL A 88 -7.73 6.91 14.13
C VAL A 88 -7.59 7.55 12.74
N VAL A 89 -8.68 7.88 12.06
CA VAL A 89 -8.63 8.51 10.73
C VAL A 89 -7.94 9.87 10.77
N LEU A 90 -8.29 10.71 11.76
CA LEU A 90 -7.70 12.03 11.92
C LEU A 90 -6.19 11.97 12.19
N SER A 91 -5.69 10.90 12.83
CA SER A 91 -4.25 10.71 13.04
C SER A 91 -3.45 10.65 11.72
N GLY A 92 -4.08 10.32 10.59
CA GLY A 92 -3.46 10.42 9.27
C GLY A 92 -2.96 11.84 8.93
N ARG A 93 -3.54 12.87 9.55
CA ARG A 93 -3.14 14.29 9.34
C ARG A 93 -1.91 14.72 10.15
N VAL A 94 -1.35 13.85 11.00
CA VAL A 94 -0.21 14.20 11.88
C VAL A 94 0.98 14.78 11.09
N ALA A 95 1.33 14.18 9.97
CA ALA A 95 2.42 14.69 9.12
C ALA A 95 2.18 16.13 8.61
N LYS A 96 0.91 16.52 8.42
CA LYS A 96 0.51 17.86 7.97
C LYS A 96 0.38 18.88 9.11
N LEU A 97 0.53 18.47 10.37
CA LEU A 97 0.53 19.40 11.49
C LEU A 97 1.73 20.33 11.47
N GLY A 98 2.92 19.85 11.01
CA GLY A 98 4.15 20.61 11.07
C GLY A 98 4.47 21.03 12.50
N LYS A 99 4.51 22.35 12.76
CA LYS A 99 4.74 22.93 14.11
C LYS A 99 3.46 23.16 14.94
N ARG A 100 2.27 22.83 14.41
CA ARG A 100 0.99 23.01 15.10
C ARG A 100 0.77 21.92 16.14
N LEU A 101 0.21 22.29 17.29
CA LEU A 101 -0.12 21.34 18.37
C LEU A 101 -1.53 20.74 18.23
N PHE A 102 -2.39 21.36 17.43
CA PHE A 102 -3.80 20.97 17.32
C PHE A 102 -4.24 20.87 15.86
N TYR A 103 -5.16 19.95 15.60
CA TYR A 103 -5.84 19.81 14.31
C TYR A 103 -6.76 20.99 14.03
N THR A 104 -6.72 21.50 12.81
CA THR A 104 -7.59 22.56 12.33
C THR A 104 -9.00 22.05 12.01
N ARG A 105 -9.90 22.97 11.65
CA ARG A 105 -11.22 22.61 11.11
C ARG A 105 -11.09 21.87 9.77
N GLU A 106 -10.12 22.25 8.94
CA GLU A 106 -9.82 21.61 7.67
C GLU A 106 -9.34 20.16 7.86
N ASP A 107 -8.42 19.90 8.81
CA ASP A 107 -7.99 18.54 9.14
C ASP A 107 -9.16 17.64 9.55
N LYS A 108 -10.06 18.18 10.40
CA LYS A 108 -11.25 17.46 10.85
C LYS A 108 -12.24 17.19 9.73
N ARG A 109 -12.41 18.14 8.79
CA ARG A 109 -13.25 17.98 7.60
C ARG A 109 -12.67 16.93 6.67
N ALA A 110 -11.38 16.97 6.38
CA ALA A 110 -10.70 15.96 5.56
C ALA A 110 -10.86 14.53 6.13
N ALA A 111 -10.80 14.38 7.47
CA ALA A 111 -11.05 13.08 8.10
C ALA A 111 -12.50 12.60 7.88
N VAL A 112 -13.50 13.50 7.96
CA VAL A 112 -14.90 13.15 7.67
C VAL A 112 -15.07 12.74 6.22
N GLU A 113 -14.53 13.51 5.27
CA GLU A 113 -14.57 13.19 3.84
C GLU A 113 -13.94 11.82 3.54
N CYS A 114 -12.81 11.48 4.17
CA CYS A 114 -12.21 10.16 4.01
C CYS A 114 -13.11 9.04 4.57
N MET A 115 -13.77 9.25 5.71
CA MET A 115 -14.71 8.28 6.27
C MET A 115 -15.94 8.07 5.38
N GLU A 116 -16.48 9.15 4.80
CA GLU A 116 -17.60 9.09 3.85
C GLU A 116 -17.22 8.31 2.59
N ARG A 117 -16.06 8.59 2.01
CA ARG A 117 -15.53 7.89 0.82
C ARG A 117 -15.37 6.40 1.03
N LEU A 118 -15.05 5.95 2.25
CA LEU A 118 -14.88 4.54 2.58
C LEU A 118 -16.14 3.90 3.22
N GLY A 119 -17.25 4.64 3.30
CA GLY A 119 -18.53 4.14 3.81
C GLY A 119 -18.48 3.76 5.29
N ILE A 120 -17.76 4.54 6.11
CA ILE A 120 -17.59 4.31 7.56
C ILE A 120 -17.92 5.54 8.41
N ALA A 121 -18.57 6.56 7.84
CA ALA A 121 -18.88 7.80 8.55
C ALA A 121 -19.80 7.59 9.77
N GLU A 122 -20.74 6.65 9.68
CA GLU A 122 -21.64 6.29 10.78
C GLU A 122 -20.91 5.62 11.96
N LEU A 123 -19.73 5.07 11.73
CA LEU A 123 -18.90 4.43 12.74
C LEU A 123 -17.99 5.42 13.49
N ALA A 124 -17.99 6.70 13.12
CA ALA A 124 -17.02 7.71 13.57
C ALA A 124 -16.84 7.80 15.11
N LYS A 125 -17.90 7.50 15.86
CA LYS A 125 -17.90 7.56 17.34
C LYS A 125 -17.66 6.20 18.02
N LYS A 126 -17.66 5.09 17.26
CA LYS A 126 -17.40 3.77 17.82
C LYS A 126 -15.93 3.62 18.19
N SER A 127 -15.66 2.77 19.17
CA SER A 127 -14.30 2.32 19.46
C SER A 127 -13.77 1.49 18.30
N TYR A 128 -12.51 1.69 17.92
CA TYR A 128 -11.85 0.92 16.87
C TYR A 128 -11.83 -0.59 17.18
N GLY A 129 -11.62 -0.96 18.45
CA GLY A 129 -11.61 -2.36 18.89
C GLY A 129 -12.96 -3.07 18.80
N GLU A 130 -14.09 -2.32 18.72
CA GLU A 130 -15.45 -2.91 18.58
C GLU A 130 -15.81 -3.25 17.13
N LEU A 131 -14.96 -2.94 16.17
CA LEU A 131 -15.23 -3.11 14.75
C LEU A 131 -14.89 -4.52 14.27
N SER A 132 -15.63 -4.99 13.25
CA SER A 132 -15.21 -6.18 12.50
C SER A 132 -13.87 -5.96 11.78
N GLY A 133 -13.14 -7.04 11.44
CA GLY A 133 -11.86 -6.93 10.73
C GLY A 133 -11.95 -6.12 9.44
N GLY A 134 -12.99 -6.32 8.63
CA GLY A 134 -13.21 -5.53 7.41
C GLY A 134 -13.48 -4.04 7.69
N GLN A 135 -14.21 -3.71 8.77
CA GLN A 135 -14.42 -2.34 9.19
C GLN A 135 -13.12 -1.70 9.70
N GLN A 136 -12.33 -2.42 10.50
CA GLN A 136 -11.01 -1.96 10.96
C GLN A 136 -10.10 -1.65 9.79
N GLN A 137 -10.08 -2.52 8.78
CA GLN A 137 -9.24 -2.33 7.60
C GLN A 137 -9.68 -1.11 6.76
N ARG A 138 -11.00 -0.87 6.62
CA ARG A 138 -11.52 0.36 6.00
C ARG A 138 -11.11 1.63 6.79
N VAL A 139 -11.08 1.56 8.12
CA VAL A 139 -10.61 2.68 8.97
C VAL A 139 -9.13 2.96 8.74
N LEU A 140 -8.29 1.93 8.66
CA LEU A 140 -6.86 2.09 8.37
C LEU A 140 -6.61 2.63 6.95
N LEU A 141 -7.39 2.18 5.97
CA LEU A 141 -7.34 2.73 4.61
C LEU A 141 -7.77 4.21 4.61
N ALA A 142 -8.84 4.57 5.35
CA ALA A 142 -9.27 5.96 5.51
C ALA A 142 -8.20 6.83 6.17
N ARG A 143 -7.50 6.31 7.16
CA ARG A 143 -6.35 6.97 7.80
C ARG A 143 -5.22 7.22 6.80
N ALA A 144 -4.85 6.20 6.00
CA ALA A 144 -3.83 6.34 4.97
C ALA A 144 -4.25 7.38 3.91
N LEU A 145 -5.50 7.31 3.46
CA LEU A 145 -6.06 8.27 2.50
C LEU A 145 -6.08 9.71 3.05
N CYS A 146 -6.37 9.88 4.33
CA CYS A 146 -6.39 11.18 5.01
C CYS A 146 -4.99 11.82 5.09
N ALA A 147 -3.93 11.03 5.09
CA ALA A 147 -2.54 11.51 5.07
C ALA A 147 -2.16 12.12 3.72
N THR A 148 -2.69 11.61 2.62
CA THR A 148 -2.31 11.98 1.24
C THR A 148 -3.53 12.22 0.36
N GLY A 149 -3.33 12.83 -0.80
CA GLY A 149 -4.30 12.86 -1.89
C GLY A 149 -3.78 12.17 -3.17
N ASP A 150 -2.51 11.73 -3.16
CA ASP A 150 -1.80 11.38 -4.40
C ASP A 150 -1.37 9.91 -4.46
N MET A 151 -0.86 9.32 -3.37
CA MET A 151 -0.27 7.99 -3.39
C MET A 151 -0.53 7.19 -2.13
N LEU A 152 -0.94 5.93 -2.30
CA LEU A 152 -1.12 4.94 -1.24
C LEU A 152 -0.12 3.80 -1.39
N LEU A 153 0.59 3.48 -0.30
CA LEU A 153 1.35 2.25 -0.12
C LEU A 153 0.57 1.32 0.79
N LEU A 154 0.21 0.14 0.30
CA LEU A 154 -0.64 -0.82 1.00
C LEU A 154 0.11 -2.14 1.18
N ASP A 155 0.35 -2.53 2.43
CA ASP A 155 1.07 -3.76 2.76
C ASP A 155 0.07 -4.84 3.21
N GLU A 156 -0.25 -5.76 2.32
CA GLU A 156 -1.23 -6.85 2.52
C GLU A 156 -2.59 -6.36 3.05
N PRO A 157 -3.28 -5.44 2.36
CA PRO A 157 -4.47 -4.76 2.88
C PRO A 157 -5.67 -5.67 3.14
N VAL A 158 -5.64 -6.91 2.68
CA VAL A 158 -6.74 -7.88 2.82
C VAL A 158 -6.39 -9.08 3.70
N SER A 159 -5.21 -9.07 4.30
CA SER A 159 -4.75 -10.18 5.15
C SER A 159 -5.71 -10.41 6.32
N GLY A 160 -6.16 -11.66 6.50
CA GLY A 160 -7.05 -12.05 7.60
C GLY A 160 -8.51 -11.63 7.44
N LEU A 161 -8.92 -11.14 6.26
CA LEU A 161 -10.32 -10.84 5.94
C LEU A 161 -11.03 -12.06 5.35
N ASP A 162 -12.34 -12.14 5.57
CA ASP A 162 -13.20 -13.09 4.87
C ASP A 162 -13.30 -12.74 3.36
N PRO A 163 -13.75 -13.67 2.50
CA PRO A 163 -13.81 -13.46 1.05
C PRO A 163 -14.66 -12.26 0.62
N ALA A 164 -15.76 -11.97 1.32
CA ALA A 164 -16.64 -10.85 0.98
C ALA A 164 -15.97 -9.52 1.32
N ALA A 165 -15.39 -9.39 2.52
CA ALA A 165 -14.63 -8.21 2.94
C ALA A 165 -13.38 -7.99 2.06
N THR A 166 -12.72 -9.07 1.63
CA THR A 166 -11.60 -9.03 0.68
C THR A 166 -12.02 -8.43 -0.66
N ALA A 167 -13.10 -8.92 -1.26
CA ALA A 167 -13.63 -8.41 -2.52
C ALA A 167 -14.02 -6.93 -2.42
N ASP A 168 -14.69 -6.55 -1.34
CA ASP A 168 -15.09 -5.18 -1.07
C ASP A 168 -13.86 -4.25 -0.92
N MET A 169 -12.82 -4.69 -0.23
CA MET A 169 -11.60 -3.90 -0.05
C MET A 169 -10.89 -3.66 -1.39
N TYR A 170 -10.71 -4.69 -2.22
CA TYR A 170 -10.13 -4.53 -3.55
C TYR A 170 -10.95 -3.59 -4.44
N ASN A 171 -12.29 -3.68 -4.39
CA ASN A 171 -13.16 -2.79 -5.13
C ASN A 171 -12.98 -1.32 -4.68
N LEU A 172 -12.94 -1.06 -3.37
CA LEU A 172 -12.69 0.29 -2.83
C LEU A 172 -11.34 0.85 -3.28
N ILE A 173 -10.26 0.07 -3.16
CA ILE A 173 -8.93 0.49 -3.61
C ILE A 173 -8.92 0.78 -5.13
N SER A 174 -9.57 -0.09 -5.92
CA SER A 174 -9.70 0.10 -7.37
C SER A 174 -10.51 1.35 -7.73
N GLU A 175 -11.56 1.67 -6.98
CA GLU A 175 -12.34 2.89 -7.18
C GLU A 175 -11.51 4.15 -6.90
N LEU A 176 -10.75 4.18 -5.78
CA LEU A 176 -9.84 5.27 -5.45
C LEU A 176 -8.80 5.48 -6.58
N ASN A 177 -8.23 4.40 -7.10
CA ASN A 177 -7.27 4.48 -8.20
C ASN A 177 -7.94 4.98 -9.50
N ARG A 178 -9.03 4.34 -9.95
CA ARG A 178 -9.62 4.61 -11.28
C ARG A 178 -10.36 5.93 -11.36
N LYS A 179 -11.18 6.25 -10.33
CA LYS A 179 -12.03 7.45 -10.33
C LYS A 179 -11.26 8.69 -9.88
N GLU A 180 -10.38 8.55 -8.89
CA GLU A 180 -9.71 9.68 -8.25
C GLU A 180 -8.23 9.81 -8.68
N LYS A 181 -7.74 8.88 -9.51
CA LYS A 181 -6.36 8.87 -10.01
C LYS A 181 -5.30 8.82 -8.90
N ILE A 182 -5.65 8.24 -7.75
CA ILE A 182 -4.71 7.98 -6.68
C ILE A 182 -3.76 6.86 -7.13
N THR A 183 -2.47 7.08 -7.04
CA THR A 183 -1.46 6.07 -7.33
C THR A 183 -1.44 5.04 -6.21
N VAL A 184 -1.45 3.77 -6.55
CA VAL A 184 -1.44 2.66 -5.58
C VAL A 184 -0.22 1.79 -5.81
N ILE A 185 0.54 1.52 -4.75
CA ILE A 185 1.54 0.45 -4.69
C ILE A 185 1.08 -0.52 -3.62
N MET A 186 0.78 -1.75 -4.00
CA MET A 186 0.21 -2.76 -3.10
C MET A 186 1.05 -4.02 -3.07
N VAL A 187 1.50 -4.41 -1.89
CA VAL A 187 2.04 -5.74 -1.64
C VAL A 187 0.88 -6.71 -1.47
N THR A 188 0.90 -7.81 -2.19
CA THR A 188 -0.12 -8.86 -2.09
C THR A 188 0.45 -10.24 -2.41
N HIS A 189 -0.08 -11.27 -1.78
CA HIS A 189 0.12 -12.68 -2.14
C HIS A 189 -0.98 -13.18 -3.08
N ASP A 190 -2.04 -12.40 -3.30
CA ASP A 190 -3.13 -12.74 -4.20
C ASP A 190 -2.79 -12.35 -5.64
N ILE A 191 -2.20 -13.31 -6.37
CA ILE A 191 -1.85 -13.13 -7.78
C ILE A 191 -3.08 -12.85 -8.63
N SER A 192 -4.25 -13.41 -8.27
CA SER A 192 -5.50 -13.18 -9.00
C SER A 192 -5.94 -11.72 -8.90
N ALA A 193 -5.79 -11.11 -7.72
CA ALA A 193 -6.02 -9.68 -7.54
C ALA A 193 -5.00 -8.83 -8.32
N ALA A 194 -3.72 -9.21 -8.32
CA ALA A 194 -2.70 -8.53 -9.09
C ALA A 194 -3.06 -8.51 -10.59
N LEU A 195 -3.44 -9.65 -11.16
CA LEU A 195 -3.85 -9.75 -12.56
C LEU A 195 -5.12 -8.95 -12.89
N LYS A 196 -6.04 -8.80 -11.94
CA LYS A 196 -7.34 -8.14 -12.16
C LYS A 196 -7.26 -6.62 -12.08
N TYR A 197 -6.45 -6.09 -11.16
CA TYR A 197 -6.48 -4.67 -10.81
C TYR A 197 -5.23 -3.90 -11.18
N ALA A 198 -4.06 -4.56 -11.30
CA ALA A 198 -2.79 -3.90 -11.54
C ALA A 198 -2.67 -3.35 -12.96
N SER A 199 -2.08 -2.16 -13.08
CA SER A 199 -1.56 -1.63 -14.35
C SER A 199 -0.14 -2.13 -14.62
N GLY A 200 0.60 -2.53 -13.58
CA GLY A 200 1.92 -3.13 -13.67
C GLY A 200 2.19 -4.06 -12.49
N VAL A 201 3.14 -4.96 -12.62
CA VAL A 201 3.52 -5.94 -11.59
C VAL A 201 5.03 -5.90 -11.37
N LEU A 202 5.45 -5.83 -10.12
CA LEU A 202 6.83 -6.03 -9.70
C LEU A 202 6.93 -7.39 -9.00
N HIS A 203 7.59 -8.34 -9.64
CA HIS A 203 7.86 -9.64 -9.06
C HIS A 203 9.16 -9.59 -8.26
N MET A 204 9.04 -9.73 -6.94
CA MET A 204 10.18 -9.72 -6.02
C MET A 204 10.76 -11.12 -5.88
N SER A 205 12.03 -11.24 -6.26
CA SER A 205 12.87 -12.45 -6.15
C SER A 205 14.32 -12.00 -5.89
N ALA A 206 15.29 -12.90 -5.93
CA ALA A 206 16.72 -12.54 -5.87
C ALA A 206 17.10 -11.56 -7.01
N THR A 207 16.49 -11.74 -8.18
CA THR A 207 16.55 -10.82 -9.33
C THR A 207 15.15 -10.30 -9.61
N PRO A 208 14.74 -9.14 -9.06
CA PRO A 208 13.39 -8.63 -9.25
C PRO A 208 13.11 -8.23 -10.69
N GLU A 209 11.91 -8.54 -11.17
CA GLU A 209 11.48 -8.21 -12.53
C GLU A 209 10.24 -7.31 -12.51
N PHE A 210 10.28 -6.26 -13.32
CA PHE A 210 9.16 -5.34 -13.50
C PHE A 210 8.43 -5.59 -14.83
N PHE A 211 7.14 -5.77 -14.76
CA PHE A 211 6.23 -5.97 -15.88
C PHE A 211 5.32 -4.75 -16.02
N SER A 212 5.32 -4.14 -17.21
CA SER A 212 4.55 -2.93 -17.50
C SER A 212 3.05 -3.19 -17.62
N SER A 213 2.63 -4.45 -17.67
CA SER A 213 1.22 -4.86 -17.63
C SER A 213 1.03 -6.17 -16.87
N ALA A 214 -0.20 -6.40 -16.39
CA ALA A 214 -0.60 -7.67 -15.79
C ALA A 214 -0.57 -8.83 -16.82
N GLU A 215 -0.76 -8.53 -18.11
CA GLU A 215 -0.71 -9.52 -19.18
C GLU A 215 0.73 -9.97 -19.46
N ASP A 216 1.70 -9.05 -19.49
CA ASP A 216 3.11 -9.39 -19.63
C ASP A 216 3.56 -10.29 -18.47
N TYR A 217 3.15 -9.97 -17.24
CA TYR A 217 3.43 -10.80 -16.07
C TYR A 217 2.83 -12.22 -16.21
N LYS A 218 1.56 -12.32 -16.62
CA LYS A 218 0.87 -13.61 -16.82
C LYS A 218 1.56 -14.51 -17.83
N ASN A 219 2.20 -13.93 -18.84
CA ASN A 219 2.91 -14.66 -19.90
C ASN A 219 4.38 -14.93 -19.55
N SER A 220 4.86 -14.48 -18.39
CA SER A 220 6.25 -14.66 -17.96
C SER A 220 6.49 -16.00 -17.25
N SER A 221 7.75 -16.40 -17.18
CA SER A 221 8.20 -17.55 -16.38
C SER A 221 7.98 -17.33 -14.87
N CYS A 222 8.06 -16.09 -14.41
CA CYS A 222 7.83 -15.72 -13.01
C CYS A 222 6.42 -16.06 -12.53
N PHE A 223 5.42 -15.97 -13.42
CA PHE A 223 4.05 -16.35 -13.10
C PHE A 223 3.87 -17.86 -12.87
N ALA A 224 4.55 -18.69 -13.65
CA ALA A 224 4.50 -20.14 -13.51
C ALA A 224 5.11 -20.61 -12.17
N VAL A 225 6.23 -20.01 -11.78
CA VAL A 225 6.90 -20.30 -10.49
C VAL A 225 6.03 -19.91 -9.31
N GLY A 226 5.37 -18.74 -9.36
CA GLY A 226 4.49 -18.24 -8.30
C GLY A 226 3.21 -19.07 -8.06
N ARG A 227 2.86 -19.98 -9.00
CA ARG A 227 1.75 -20.94 -8.85
C ARG A 227 2.18 -22.31 -8.32
N GLY A 228 3.45 -22.53 -8.10
CA GLY A 228 3.97 -23.85 -7.72
C GLY A 228 3.90 -24.88 -8.87
N GLU A 229 3.69 -24.43 -10.10
CA GLU A 229 3.72 -25.27 -11.31
C GLU A 229 5.17 -25.37 -11.84
N CYS A 230 6.13 -25.74 -10.95
CA CYS A 230 7.41 -26.21 -11.44
C CYS A 230 7.18 -27.62 -11.99
N ASN A 231 7.17 -27.75 -13.31
CA ASN A 231 7.26 -29.04 -13.97
C ASN A 231 8.51 -29.76 -13.48
N GLU A 232 8.30 -30.99 -12.98
CA GLU A 232 9.35 -32.02 -12.89
C GLU A 232 9.94 -32.34 -14.27
#